data_1bb3ac30f1ab7f2013ef1c3d658d32f5
#
_entry.id   1bb3ac30f1ab7f2013ef1c3d658d32f5
#
_cell.length_a   1.000
_cell.length_b   1.000
_cell.length_c   1.000
_cell.angle_alpha   90.00
_cell.angle_beta   90.00
_cell.angle_gamma   90.00
#
_symmetry.space_group_name_H-M   'P 1'
#
loop_
_entity.id
_entity.type
_entity.pdbx_description
1 polymer ?
#
loop_
_entity_poly.entity_id
_entity_poly.type
_entity_poly.pdbx_seq_one_letter_code
_entity_poly.pdbx_strand_id
1 'polypeptide(L)'
;MGVSHEVLKQRLEDQRARLLGEIEQFRIAGRDNLGYGNHQADDATDAFEQAKELSLLQNSERVLAQVNAALARFDRGVYGSCERCGQQIDPARLKALPYATLCMDCQQRSERV
;
A
#
# COMPACT_ATOMS: atom_id res chain seq x y z
N MET A 1 15.55 -10.90 18.82
CA MET A 1 15.05 -9.57 19.07
C MET A 1 14.38 -8.99 17.85
N GLY A 2 13.21 -8.43 18.04
CA GLY A 2 12.48 -7.84 16.93
C GLY A 2 12.99 -6.46 16.58
N VAL A 3 12.52 -5.96 15.46
CA VAL A 3 12.79 -4.60 15.02
C VAL A 3 11.98 -3.65 15.89
N SER A 4 12.56 -2.54 16.32
CA SER A 4 11.86 -1.57 17.15
C SER A 4 10.74 -0.90 16.37
N HIS A 5 9.72 -0.42 17.07
CA HIS A 5 8.62 0.28 16.44
C HIS A 5 9.08 1.56 15.76
N GLU A 6 10.12 2.20 16.28
CA GLU A 6 10.66 3.41 15.65
C GLU A 6 11.23 3.10 14.26
N VAL A 7 11.92 1.98 14.12
CA VAL A 7 12.45 1.56 12.82
C VAL A 7 11.30 1.24 11.87
N LEU A 8 10.27 0.57 12.39
CA LEU A 8 9.10 0.27 11.56
C LEU A 8 8.37 1.53 11.12
N LYS A 9 8.27 2.51 12.01
CA LYS A 9 7.67 3.79 11.64
C LYS A 9 8.45 4.46 10.52
N GLN A 10 9.78 4.46 10.62
CA GLN A 10 10.62 5.03 9.58
C GLN A 10 10.43 4.32 8.25
N ARG A 11 10.34 2.98 8.29
CA ARG A 11 10.08 2.22 7.07
C ARG A 11 8.75 2.60 6.43
N LEU A 12 7.73 2.82 7.25
CA LEU A 12 6.42 3.24 6.77
C LEU A 12 6.48 4.63 6.14
N GLU A 13 7.20 5.54 6.76
CA GLU A 13 7.35 6.88 6.22
C GLU A 13 8.09 6.86 4.88
N ASP A 14 9.15 6.05 4.80
CA ASP A 14 9.90 5.88 3.56
C ASP A 14 9.04 5.25 2.47
N GLN A 15 8.26 4.25 2.84
CA GLN A 15 7.36 3.59 1.90
C GLN A 15 6.29 4.55 1.41
N ARG A 16 5.75 5.38 2.30
CA ARG A 16 4.77 6.39 1.91
C ARG A 16 5.35 7.34 0.88
N ALA A 17 6.57 7.82 1.12
CA ALA A 17 7.20 8.74 0.18
C ALA A 17 7.38 8.10 -1.20
N ARG A 18 7.80 6.83 -1.23
CA ARG A 18 7.98 6.12 -2.50
C ARG A 18 6.65 5.94 -3.23
N LEU A 19 5.61 5.56 -2.49
CA LEU A 19 4.29 5.35 -3.07
C LEU A 19 3.72 6.64 -3.63
N LEU A 20 3.89 7.74 -2.91
CA LEU A 20 3.43 9.04 -3.40
C LEU A 20 4.15 9.42 -4.69
N GLY A 21 5.45 9.16 -4.76
CA GLY A 21 6.22 9.41 -5.98
C GLY A 21 5.75 8.55 -7.14
N GLU A 22 5.51 7.27 -6.90
CA GLU A 22 5.02 6.37 -7.93
C GLU A 22 3.65 6.79 -8.45
N ILE A 23 2.75 7.15 -7.55
CA ILE A 23 1.41 7.58 -7.92
C ILE A 23 1.48 8.85 -8.76
N GLU A 24 2.33 9.79 -8.39
CA GLU A 24 2.48 11.02 -9.14
C GLU A 24 3.00 10.75 -10.55
N GLN A 25 3.94 9.81 -10.69
CA GLN A 25 4.43 9.44 -12.01
C GLN A 25 3.36 8.82 -12.88
N PHE A 26 2.51 7.99 -12.29
CA PHE A 26 1.38 7.42 -13.02
C PHE A 26 0.44 8.53 -13.51
N ARG A 27 0.21 9.53 -12.69
CA ARG A 27 -0.65 10.65 -13.08
C ARG A 27 -0.07 11.43 -14.24
N ILE A 28 1.22 11.71 -14.18
CA ILE A 28 1.90 12.46 -15.23
C ILE A 28 1.85 11.67 -16.53
N ALA A 29 2.16 10.39 -16.48
CA ALA A 29 2.11 9.54 -17.66
C ALA A 29 0.70 9.47 -18.25
N GLY A 30 -0.31 9.39 -17.38
CA GLY A 30 -1.69 9.36 -17.81
C GLY A 30 -2.09 10.64 -18.51
N ARG A 31 -1.65 11.78 -18.00
CA ARG A 31 -1.94 13.07 -18.63
C ARG A 31 -1.30 13.16 -20.01
N ASP A 32 -0.04 12.74 -20.10
CA ASP A 32 0.67 12.77 -21.37
C ASP A 32 -0.04 11.89 -22.39
N ASN A 33 -0.46 10.71 -21.97
CA ASN A 33 -1.18 9.81 -22.87
C ASN A 33 -2.51 10.40 -23.32
N LEU A 34 -3.22 11.04 -22.41
CA LEU A 34 -4.49 11.66 -22.72
C LEU A 34 -4.30 12.87 -23.64
N GLY A 35 -3.20 13.60 -23.45
CA GLY A 35 -2.93 14.79 -24.24
C GLY A 35 -2.70 14.49 -25.71
N TYR A 36 -2.17 13.34 -26.00
CA TYR A 36 -1.84 12.98 -27.37
C TYR A 36 -2.66 11.83 -27.92
N GLY A 37 -3.57 11.33 -27.21
CA GLY A 37 -4.43 10.19 -27.47
C GLY A 37 -4.67 9.74 -28.89
N ASN A 38 -3.66 9.75 -29.69
CA ASN A 38 -3.81 9.55 -31.11
C ASN A 38 -3.12 8.30 -31.64
N HIS A 39 -2.81 7.40 -30.78
CA HIS A 39 -2.12 6.20 -31.20
C HIS A 39 -3.12 5.18 -31.68
N GLN A 40 -3.17 5.01 -32.96
CA GLN A 40 -4.11 4.10 -33.54
C GLN A 40 -3.57 2.70 -33.68
N ALA A 41 -2.27 2.61 -33.82
CA ALA A 41 -1.66 1.31 -34.04
C ALA A 41 -1.68 0.49 -32.75
N ASP A 42 -1.87 -0.79 -32.87
CA ASP A 42 -1.77 -1.72 -31.74
C ASP A 42 -2.71 -1.41 -30.60
N ASP A 43 -3.94 -1.11 -30.92
CA ASP A 43 -4.94 -0.78 -29.90
C ASP A 43 -5.04 -1.85 -28.83
N ALA A 44 -4.96 -3.13 -29.20
CA ALA A 44 -5.07 -4.21 -28.23
C ALA A 44 -3.91 -4.21 -27.25
N THR A 45 -2.69 -3.95 -27.74
CA THR A 45 -1.52 -3.91 -26.89
C THR A 45 -1.57 -2.70 -25.97
N ASP A 46 -1.96 -1.54 -26.51
CA ASP A 46 -2.08 -0.33 -25.71
C ASP A 46 -3.13 -0.49 -24.61
N ALA A 47 -4.27 -1.08 -24.96
CA ALA A 47 -5.33 -1.30 -23.98
C ALA A 47 -4.86 -2.24 -22.88
N PHE A 48 -4.12 -3.27 -23.23
CA PHE A 48 -3.60 -4.21 -22.26
C PHE A 48 -2.61 -3.54 -21.31
N GLU A 49 -1.71 -2.73 -21.85
CA GLU A 49 -0.74 -2.02 -21.04
C GLU A 49 -1.39 -0.98 -20.15
N GLN A 50 -2.40 -0.28 -20.66
CA GLN A 50 -3.15 0.69 -19.87
C GLN A 50 -3.87 0.02 -18.72
N ALA A 51 -4.46 -1.15 -18.96
CA ALA A 51 -5.12 -1.90 -17.90
C ALA A 51 -4.12 -2.33 -16.84
N LYS A 52 -2.93 -2.75 -17.25
CA LYS A 52 -1.88 -3.14 -16.34
C LYS A 52 -1.41 -1.95 -15.50
N GLU A 53 -1.21 -0.81 -16.14
CA GLU A 53 -0.80 0.41 -15.43
C GLU A 53 -1.85 0.84 -14.42
N LEU A 54 -3.11 0.79 -14.81
CA LEU A 54 -4.19 1.13 -13.89
C LEU A 54 -4.24 0.19 -12.70
N SER A 55 -4.02 -1.11 -12.92
CA SER A 55 -3.97 -2.08 -11.84
C SER A 55 -2.84 -1.79 -10.88
N LEU A 56 -1.67 -1.42 -11.41
CA LEU A 56 -0.52 -1.07 -10.57
C LEU A 56 -0.80 0.19 -9.77
N LEU A 57 -1.42 1.19 -10.39
CA LEU A 57 -1.79 2.42 -9.71
C LEU A 57 -2.77 2.13 -8.57
N GLN A 58 -3.80 1.34 -8.83
CA GLN A 58 -4.77 0.99 -7.82
C GLN A 58 -4.13 0.24 -6.66
N ASN A 59 -3.18 -0.65 -6.97
CA ASN A 59 -2.46 -1.35 -5.91
C ASN A 59 -1.63 -0.39 -5.07
N SER A 60 -0.93 0.54 -5.72
CA SER A 60 -0.13 1.52 -4.99
C SER A 60 -1.00 2.39 -4.10
N GLU A 61 -2.16 2.80 -4.59
CA GLU A 61 -3.08 3.60 -3.78
C GLU A 61 -3.63 2.82 -2.60
N ARG A 62 -3.92 1.53 -2.80
CA ARG A 62 -4.39 0.68 -1.71
C ARG A 62 -3.34 0.50 -0.64
N VAL A 63 -2.09 0.24 -1.04
CA VAL A 63 -1.00 0.09 -0.08
C VAL A 63 -0.75 1.41 0.64
N LEU A 64 -0.81 2.53 -0.08
CA LEU A 64 -0.65 3.84 0.55
C LEU A 64 -1.69 4.06 1.63
N ALA A 65 -2.94 3.68 1.38
CA ALA A 65 -3.99 3.81 2.38
C ALA A 65 -3.67 2.98 3.62
N GLN A 66 -3.14 1.76 3.43
CA GLN A 66 -2.75 0.91 4.54
C GLN A 66 -1.56 1.50 5.31
N VAL A 67 -0.59 2.07 4.60
CA VAL A 67 0.56 2.71 5.23
C VAL A 67 0.11 3.92 6.05
N ASN A 68 -0.76 4.74 5.48
CA ASN A 68 -1.29 5.91 6.19
C ASN A 68 -2.07 5.50 7.44
N ALA A 69 -2.86 4.45 7.34
CA ALA A 69 -3.61 3.94 8.50
C ALA A 69 -2.66 3.46 9.60
N ALA A 70 -1.59 2.77 9.22
CA ALA A 70 -0.60 2.31 10.19
C ALA A 70 0.11 3.48 10.87
N LEU A 71 0.47 4.50 10.09
CA LEU A 71 1.11 5.69 10.67
C LEU A 71 0.17 6.43 11.62
N ALA A 72 -1.12 6.50 11.30
CA ALA A 72 -2.09 7.09 12.20
C ALA A 72 -2.19 6.32 13.52
N ARG A 73 -1.96 5.01 13.49
CA ARG A 73 -1.98 4.20 14.70
C ARG A 73 -0.79 4.52 15.61
N PHE A 74 0.36 4.88 15.04
CA PHE A 74 1.46 5.39 15.85
C PHE A 74 1.05 6.63 16.63
N ASP A 75 0.36 7.55 15.95
CA ASP A 75 -0.09 8.79 16.59
C ASP A 75 -1.07 8.53 17.74
N ARG A 76 -1.87 7.47 17.63
CA ARG A 76 -2.82 7.11 18.67
C ARG A 76 -2.22 6.16 19.73
N GLY A 77 -0.98 5.75 19.55
CA GLY A 77 -0.31 4.86 20.50
C GLY A 77 -0.80 3.43 20.48
N VAL A 78 -1.40 3.00 19.37
CA VAL A 78 -1.96 1.64 19.26
C VAL A 78 -1.29 0.82 18.16
N TYR A 79 -0.18 1.28 17.63
CA TYR A 79 0.53 0.54 16.61
C TYR A 79 0.97 -0.83 17.16
N GLY A 80 0.84 -1.86 16.34
CA GLY A 80 1.21 -3.21 16.75
C GLY A 80 0.11 -3.99 17.44
N SER A 81 -1.02 -3.36 17.72
CA SER A 81 -2.19 -4.03 18.29
C SER A 81 -3.18 -4.33 17.20
N CYS A 82 -3.76 -5.53 17.23
CA CYS A 82 -4.79 -5.89 16.26
C CYS A 82 -6.01 -5.00 16.45
N GLU A 83 -6.50 -4.42 15.36
CA GLU A 83 -7.64 -3.51 15.44
C GLU A 83 -8.96 -4.22 15.73
N ARG A 84 -9.00 -5.55 15.57
CA ARG A 84 -10.23 -6.32 15.82
C ARG A 84 -10.25 -6.94 17.22
N CYS A 85 -9.17 -7.63 17.60
CA CYS A 85 -9.17 -8.35 18.87
C CYS A 85 -8.33 -7.68 19.97
N GLY A 86 -7.55 -6.67 19.63
CA GLY A 86 -6.73 -5.96 20.60
C GLY A 86 -5.45 -6.64 21.01
N GLN A 87 -5.21 -7.85 20.54
CA GLN A 87 -3.99 -8.57 20.89
C GLN A 87 -2.82 -8.03 20.08
N GLN A 88 -1.62 -8.25 20.61
CA GLN A 88 -0.44 -7.80 19.90
C GLN A 88 -0.22 -8.61 18.63
N ILE A 89 0.13 -7.90 17.55
CA ILE A 89 0.48 -8.54 16.30
C ILE A 89 1.90 -9.09 16.46
N ASP A 90 2.13 -10.30 15.94
CA ASP A 90 3.43 -10.94 15.99
C ASP A 90 4.49 -9.99 15.42
N PRO A 91 5.59 -9.73 16.15
CA PRO A 91 6.66 -8.86 15.64
C PRO A 91 7.22 -9.32 14.30
N ALA A 92 7.28 -10.62 14.04
CA ALA A 92 7.75 -11.12 12.75
C ALA A 92 6.81 -10.68 11.62
N ARG A 93 5.51 -10.64 11.89
CA ARG A 93 4.54 -10.17 10.90
C ARG A 93 4.69 -8.68 10.66
N LEU A 94 4.93 -7.90 11.72
CA LEU A 94 5.16 -6.46 11.55
C LEU A 94 6.45 -6.17 10.81
N LYS A 95 7.46 -6.99 11.02
CA LYS A 95 8.72 -6.84 10.28
C LYS A 95 8.51 -7.08 8.79
N ALA A 96 7.70 -8.06 8.44
CA ALA A 96 7.42 -8.39 7.05
C ALA A 96 6.41 -7.40 6.45
N LEU A 97 5.41 -7.01 7.23
CA LEU A 97 4.33 -6.11 6.78
C LEU A 97 4.14 -5.02 7.82
N PRO A 98 4.95 -3.96 7.77
CA PRO A 98 4.85 -2.90 8.80
C PRO A 98 3.48 -2.23 8.85
N TYR A 99 2.72 -2.28 7.78
CA TYR A 99 1.39 -1.68 7.74
C TYR A 99 0.28 -2.64 8.19
N ALA A 100 0.62 -3.81 8.74
CA ALA A 100 -0.40 -4.75 9.21
C ALA A 100 -1.15 -4.16 10.39
N THR A 101 -2.48 -4.26 10.36
CA THR A 101 -3.35 -3.80 11.43
C THR A 101 -4.15 -4.95 12.05
N LEU A 102 -4.05 -6.15 11.50
CA LEU A 102 -4.73 -7.34 11.99
C LEU A 102 -3.71 -8.40 12.35
N CYS A 103 -3.97 -9.13 13.43
CA CYS A 103 -3.19 -10.31 13.73
C CYS A 103 -3.50 -11.40 12.71
N MET A 104 -2.69 -12.45 12.67
CA MET A 104 -2.85 -13.52 11.69
C MET A 104 -4.25 -14.15 11.76
N ASP A 105 -4.73 -14.41 12.97
CA ASP A 105 -6.05 -15.02 13.15
C ASP A 105 -7.17 -14.15 12.59
N CYS A 106 -7.14 -12.87 12.91
CA CYS A 106 -8.16 -11.93 12.42
C CYS A 106 -8.05 -11.73 10.92
N GLN A 107 -6.84 -11.72 10.39
CA GLN A 107 -6.63 -11.61 8.96
C GLN A 107 -7.25 -12.82 8.24
N GLN A 108 -6.99 -14.02 8.74
CA GLN A 108 -7.55 -15.22 8.15
C GLN A 108 -9.08 -15.23 8.23
N ARG A 109 -9.63 -14.79 9.34
CA ARG A 109 -11.09 -14.70 9.46
C ARG A 109 -11.68 -13.69 8.48
N SER A 110 -10.98 -12.60 8.28
CA SER A 110 -11.41 -11.57 7.34
C SER A 110 -11.42 -12.11 5.90
N GLU A 111 -10.51 -13.00 5.58
CA GLU A 111 -10.41 -13.57 4.24
C GLU A 111 -11.39 -14.71 3.99
N ARG A 112 -11.96 -15.27 5.05
CA ARG A 112 -12.95 -16.33 4.93
C ARG A 112 -14.34 -15.73 4.82
N VAL A 113 -14.71 -15.34 3.68
CA VAL A 113 -16.05 -14.78 3.52
C VAL A 113 -16.93 -15.78 2.79
#